data_4dfd38fad3891abbe521882d98c55223
#
_entry.id   4dfd38fad3891abbe521882d98c55223
#
_cell.length_a   1.000
_cell.length_b   1.000
_cell.length_c   1.000
_cell.angle_alpha   90.00
_cell.angle_beta   90.00
_cell.angle_gamma   90.00
#
_symmetry.space_group_name_H-M   'P 1'
#
loop_
_entity.id
_entity.type
_entity.pdbx_description
1 polymer ?
#
loop_
_entity_poly.entity_id
_entity_poly.type
_entity_poly.pdbx_seq_one_letter_code
_entity_poly.pdbx_strand_id
1 'polypeptide(L)'
;MSGFIMAEVTLSNLSKSFGATKALIDVSMTIPDGAFVVLLGPTGAGKTTILRLIAGLDRPDHGDIRIAGHSVLNDTPAQRDVAMVFQQYSLYPHLTVRDNLAFPLRSPMIAMPEDQIAQRIAEVAEVLKIPHKLDNKATALSGGEMQRVSIGRALVRNPRIYLMDEPLSSLDAKLRADLRVELKRIHQDLGATFLYVTHDQIEAMTMATHVGVLDQGRLVQFGSPREIYENPVSTYVASRLGQPHINLLPATVFPGAPPNSAQIGLRPEHIFIGEGLDATIHRIEHLGDQTRLHLTLGPHSLVTLTDPHSSLTPGQTLKIRPENPLWFDAAGNRI
;
A
#
# COMPACT_ATOMS: atom_id res chain seq x y z
N MET A 1 0.05 -32.82 -5.08
CA MET A 1 0.09 -31.38 -5.25
C MET A 1 -1.34 -30.90 -5.51
N SER A 2 -2.05 -30.49 -4.47
CA SER A 2 -3.38 -29.87 -4.62
C SER A 2 -3.13 -28.49 -5.22
N GLY A 3 -3.58 -28.28 -6.47
CA GLY A 3 -3.43 -27.00 -7.15
C GLY A 3 -4.04 -25.89 -6.29
N PHE A 4 -3.29 -24.84 -6.03
CA PHE A 4 -3.79 -23.61 -5.40
C PHE A 4 -4.95 -23.10 -6.28
N ILE A 5 -6.17 -23.15 -5.77
CA ILE A 5 -7.31 -22.49 -6.41
C ILE A 5 -7.19 -21.03 -5.97
N MET A 6 -6.37 -20.27 -6.68
CA MET A 6 -6.23 -18.83 -6.52
C MET A 6 -7.52 -18.15 -6.97
N ALA A 7 -7.76 -16.94 -6.52
CA ALA A 7 -9.04 -16.32 -6.81
C ALA A 7 -8.87 -14.84 -7.16
N GLU A 8 -9.30 -14.50 -8.38
CA GLU A 8 -9.59 -13.12 -8.76
C GLU A 8 -10.72 -12.58 -7.89
N VAL A 9 -10.61 -11.31 -7.47
CA VAL A 9 -11.69 -10.59 -6.77
C VAL A 9 -12.15 -9.43 -7.63
N THR A 10 -13.44 -9.42 -7.96
CA THR A 10 -14.06 -8.33 -8.73
C THR A 10 -15.03 -7.56 -7.84
N LEU A 11 -14.83 -6.25 -7.75
CA LEU A 11 -15.74 -5.30 -7.12
C LEU A 11 -16.47 -4.54 -8.22
N SER A 12 -17.80 -4.51 -8.18
CA SER A 12 -18.64 -3.86 -9.20
C SER A 12 -19.58 -2.84 -8.54
N ASN A 13 -19.34 -1.56 -8.81
CA ASN A 13 -20.17 -0.43 -8.38
C ASN A 13 -20.48 -0.42 -6.87
N LEU A 14 -19.46 -0.78 -6.03
CA LEU A 14 -19.63 -0.87 -4.59
C LEU A 14 -19.88 0.50 -3.97
N SER A 15 -20.96 0.60 -3.22
CA SER A 15 -21.27 1.75 -2.38
C SER A 15 -21.59 1.32 -0.97
N LYS A 16 -21.13 2.11 0.02
CA LYS A 16 -21.36 1.86 1.44
C LYS A 16 -21.44 3.15 2.21
N SER A 17 -22.47 3.26 3.05
CA SER A 17 -22.65 4.38 3.98
C SER A 17 -22.75 3.87 5.42
N PHE A 18 -22.28 4.66 6.35
CA PHE A 18 -22.48 4.49 7.81
C PHE A 18 -23.16 5.75 8.34
N GLY A 19 -24.46 5.66 8.57
CA GLY A 19 -25.28 6.82 8.88
C GLY A 19 -25.22 7.85 7.73
N ALA A 20 -24.83 9.08 8.01
CA ALA A 20 -24.69 10.15 7.02
C ALA A 20 -23.37 10.11 6.22
N THR A 21 -22.38 9.29 6.66
CA THR A 21 -21.06 9.24 6.05
C THR A 21 -21.03 8.23 4.92
N LYS A 22 -20.78 8.70 3.68
CA LYS A 22 -20.52 7.82 2.52
C LYS A 22 -19.07 7.34 2.58
N ALA A 23 -18.89 6.08 2.99
CA ALA A 23 -17.56 5.47 3.11
C ALA A 23 -17.02 4.98 1.76
N LEU A 24 -17.90 4.50 0.87
CA LEU A 24 -17.56 4.12 -0.50
C LEU A 24 -18.63 4.65 -1.45
N ILE A 25 -18.18 5.11 -2.62
CA ILE A 25 -19.02 5.70 -3.66
C ILE A 25 -18.62 5.09 -5.00
N ASP A 26 -19.41 4.14 -5.49
CA ASP A 26 -19.29 3.56 -6.84
C ASP A 26 -17.89 3.01 -7.15
N VAL A 27 -17.32 2.21 -6.24
CA VAL A 27 -16.00 1.62 -6.39
C VAL A 27 -16.07 0.36 -7.24
N SER A 28 -15.34 0.37 -8.36
CA SER A 28 -15.18 -0.80 -9.23
C SER A 28 -13.71 -1.07 -9.46
N MET A 29 -13.26 -2.31 -9.23
CA MET A 29 -11.89 -2.76 -9.52
C MET A 29 -11.83 -4.28 -9.60
N THR A 30 -10.82 -4.79 -10.32
CA THR A 30 -10.48 -6.20 -10.34
C THR A 30 -9.11 -6.40 -9.71
N ILE A 31 -9.03 -7.28 -8.72
CA ILE A 31 -7.81 -7.77 -8.10
C ILE A 31 -7.43 -9.04 -8.85
N PRO A 32 -6.37 -9.03 -9.68
CA PRO A 32 -6.00 -10.22 -10.44
C PRO A 32 -5.59 -11.37 -9.53
N ASP A 33 -5.80 -12.59 -9.99
CA ASP A 33 -5.33 -13.79 -9.33
C ASP A 33 -3.81 -13.75 -9.13
N GLY A 34 -3.35 -14.12 -7.94
CA GLY A 34 -1.93 -14.09 -7.57
C GLY A 34 -1.31 -12.68 -7.46
N ALA A 35 -2.10 -11.61 -7.56
CA ALA A 35 -1.59 -10.25 -7.45
C ALA A 35 -1.38 -9.81 -5.99
N PHE A 36 -0.40 -8.94 -5.78
CA PHE A 36 -0.27 -8.15 -4.56
C PHE A 36 -0.84 -6.75 -4.83
N VAL A 37 -2.10 -6.53 -4.48
CA VAL A 37 -2.76 -5.23 -4.66
C VAL A 37 -2.64 -4.40 -3.40
N VAL A 38 -2.19 -3.16 -3.52
CA VAL A 38 -2.12 -2.20 -2.42
C VAL A 38 -3.13 -1.08 -2.63
N LEU A 39 -4.00 -0.87 -1.66
CA LEU A 39 -4.87 0.31 -1.62
C LEU A 39 -4.20 1.42 -0.81
N LEU A 40 -3.92 2.53 -1.48
CA LEU A 40 -3.28 3.71 -0.93
C LEU A 40 -4.28 4.86 -0.81
N GLY A 41 -4.24 5.59 0.29
CA GLY A 41 -5.09 6.76 0.50
C GLY A 41 -5.04 7.26 1.93
N PRO A 42 -5.56 8.46 2.22
CA PRO A 42 -5.58 9.02 3.58
C PRO A 42 -6.50 8.21 4.50
N THR A 43 -6.39 8.50 5.79
CA THR A 43 -7.36 7.97 6.77
C THR A 43 -8.77 8.40 6.39
N GLY A 44 -9.72 7.48 6.45
CA GLY A 44 -11.11 7.74 6.05
C GLY A 44 -11.40 7.62 4.54
N ALA A 45 -10.41 7.29 3.69
CA ALA A 45 -10.63 7.12 2.24
C ALA A 45 -11.46 5.89 1.85
N GLY A 46 -11.84 5.02 2.81
CA GLY A 46 -12.65 3.83 2.53
C GLY A 46 -11.86 2.52 2.44
N LYS A 47 -10.54 2.54 2.65
CA LYS A 47 -9.66 1.36 2.52
C LYS A 47 -10.09 0.17 3.37
N THR A 48 -10.19 0.35 4.69
CA THR A 48 -10.65 -0.68 5.64
C THR A 48 -12.06 -1.15 5.32
N THR A 49 -12.93 -0.25 4.84
CA THR A 49 -14.30 -0.61 4.44
C THR A 49 -14.29 -1.61 3.29
N ILE A 50 -13.45 -1.42 2.27
CA ILE A 50 -13.29 -2.40 1.18
C ILE A 50 -12.88 -3.76 1.71
N LEU A 51 -11.85 -3.82 2.60
CA LEU A 51 -11.43 -5.09 3.21
C LEU A 51 -12.58 -5.78 3.96
N ARG A 52 -13.33 -5.03 4.77
CA ARG A 52 -14.45 -5.55 5.57
C ARG A 52 -15.59 -6.08 4.71
N LEU A 53 -15.88 -5.40 3.59
CA LEU A 53 -16.89 -5.85 2.62
C LEU A 53 -16.48 -7.15 1.93
N ILE A 54 -15.20 -7.29 1.51
CA ILE A 54 -14.68 -8.53 0.92
C ILE A 54 -14.66 -9.65 1.95
N ALA A 55 -14.27 -9.36 3.20
CA ALA A 55 -14.28 -10.33 4.29
C ALA A 55 -15.69 -10.77 4.71
N GLY A 56 -16.74 -10.05 4.29
CA GLY A 56 -18.13 -10.32 4.69
C GLY A 56 -18.47 -9.86 6.12
N LEU A 57 -17.62 -9.03 6.72
CA LEU A 57 -17.84 -8.41 8.03
C LEU A 57 -18.86 -7.29 7.95
N ASP A 58 -18.98 -6.65 6.80
CA ASP A 58 -19.99 -5.65 6.45
C ASP A 58 -20.66 -6.06 5.13
N ARG A 59 -21.86 -5.50 4.88
CA ARG A 59 -22.56 -5.67 3.59
C ARG A 59 -22.55 -4.36 2.83
N PRO A 60 -22.35 -4.35 1.51
CA PRO A 60 -22.48 -3.15 0.70
C PRO A 60 -23.97 -2.73 0.64
N ASP A 61 -24.19 -1.44 0.45
CA ASP A 61 -25.56 -0.91 0.21
C ASP A 61 -25.96 -1.13 -1.25
N HIS A 62 -24.96 -1.07 -2.17
CA HIS A 62 -25.15 -1.33 -3.62
C HIS A 62 -23.89 -2.00 -4.17
N GLY A 63 -24.04 -2.67 -5.32
CA GLY A 63 -22.97 -3.33 -6.06
C GLY A 63 -22.84 -4.80 -5.77
N ASP A 64 -21.80 -5.44 -6.34
CA ASP A 64 -21.51 -6.87 -6.18
C ASP A 64 -20.03 -7.10 -5.85
N ILE A 65 -19.77 -8.20 -5.13
CA ILE A 65 -18.41 -8.69 -4.84
C ILE A 65 -18.35 -10.12 -5.33
N ARG A 66 -17.41 -10.38 -6.23
CA ARG A 66 -17.18 -11.73 -6.74
C ARG A 66 -15.80 -12.23 -6.35
N ILE A 67 -15.72 -13.50 -5.93
CA ILE A 67 -14.49 -14.23 -5.66
C ILE A 67 -14.48 -15.44 -6.58
N ALA A 68 -13.44 -15.59 -7.39
CA ALA A 68 -13.38 -16.64 -8.43
C ALA A 68 -14.64 -16.68 -9.33
N GLY A 69 -15.16 -15.52 -9.71
CA GLY A 69 -16.34 -15.39 -10.56
C GLY A 69 -17.70 -15.57 -9.85
N HIS A 70 -17.73 -16.01 -8.59
CA HIS A 70 -18.96 -16.23 -7.82
C HIS A 70 -19.28 -15.04 -6.93
N SER A 71 -20.53 -14.54 -6.95
CA SER A 71 -20.99 -13.52 -6.03
C SER A 71 -21.02 -14.04 -4.60
N VAL A 72 -20.38 -13.31 -3.68
CA VAL A 72 -20.27 -13.69 -2.26
C VAL A 72 -21.14 -12.85 -1.33
N LEU A 73 -22.08 -12.05 -1.86
CA LEU A 73 -22.92 -11.17 -1.05
C LEU A 73 -23.74 -11.89 0.01
N ASN A 74 -24.15 -13.13 -0.26
CA ASN A 74 -24.94 -13.95 0.64
C ASN A 74 -24.08 -14.91 1.48
N ASP A 75 -22.77 -14.98 1.21
CA ASP A 75 -21.88 -15.86 1.94
C ASP A 75 -21.48 -15.25 3.28
N THR A 76 -21.42 -16.11 4.29
CA THR A 76 -20.85 -15.74 5.59
C THR A 76 -19.34 -15.54 5.48
N PRO A 77 -18.67 -14.79 6.37
CA PRO A 77 -17.22 -14.62 6.36
C PRO A 77 -16.44 -15.95 6.29
N ALA A 78 -16.95 -16.98 6.96
CA ALA A 78 -16.32 -18.31 6.99
C ALA A 78 -16.37 -19.04 5.62
N GLN A 79 -17.41 -18.79 4.82
CA GLN A 79 -17.60 -19.42 3.51
C GLN A 79 -16.77 -18.75 2.40
N ARG A 80 -16.35 -17.49 2.59
CA ARG A 80 -15.60 -16.71 1.59
C ARG A 80 -14.15 -17.16 1.43
N ASP A 81 -13.65 -17.98 2.34
CA ASP A 81 -12.28 -18.49 2.37
C ASP A 81 -11.21 -17.39 2.26
N VAL A 82 -11.37 -16.35 3.06
CA VAL A 82 -10.44 -15.23 3.19
C VAL A 82 -9.80 -15.24 4.57
N ALA A 83 -8.56 -14.77 4.69
CA ALA A 83 -7.92 -14.51 5.98
C ALA A 83 -7.65 -13.02 6.13
N MET A 84 -8.04 -12.45 7.27
CA MET A 84 -7.85 -11.03 7.55
C MET A 84 -6.83 -10.83 8.67
N VAL A 85 -5.84 -9.97 8.40
CA VAL A 85 -4.88 -9.43 9.38
C VAL A 85 -5.35 -8.03 9.72
N PHE A 86 -5.69 -7.81 10.98
CA PHE A 86 -6.19 -6.53 11.48
C PHE A 86 -5.03 -5.60 11.88
N GLN A 87 -5.26 -4.30 11.87
CA GLN A 87 -4.31 -3.28 12.31
C GLN A 87 -3.86 -3.50 13.76
N GLN A 88 -4.77 -3.87 14.65
CA GLN A 88 -4.45 -4.40 15.98
C GLN A 88 -4.21 -5.90 15.85
N TYR A 89 -3.17 -6.41 16.45
CA TYR A 89 -2.70 -7.81 16.28
C TYR A 89 -3.78 -8.89 16.49
N SER A 90 -4.83 -8.57 17.28
CA SER A 90 -5.98 -9.45 17.56
C SER A 90 -5.58 -10.85 18.05
N LEU A 91 -4.45 -10.95 18.76
CA LEU A 91 -4.00 -12.21 19.36
C LEU A 91 -4.83 -12.56 20.60
N TYR A 92 -4.95 -13.85 20.86
CA TYR A 92 -5.51 -14.35 22.11
C TYR A 92 -4.43 -14.26 23.20
N PRO A 93 -4.55 -13.32 24.17
CA PRO A 93 -3.43 -12.99 25.06
C PRO A 93 -3.09 -14.11 26.04
N HIS A 94 -4.06 -14.96 26.37
CA HIS A 94 -3.90 -16.09 27.29
C HIS A 94 -3.33 -17.35 26.64
N LEU A 95 -3.28 -17.39 25.28
CA LEU A 95 -2.75 -18.51 24.53
C LEU A 95 -1.25 -18.32 24.23
N THR A 96 -0.55 -19.44 24.00
CA THR A 96 0.81 -19.43 23.46
C THR A 96 0.79 -19.01 21.99
N VAL A 97 1.99 -18.73 21.41
CA VAL A 97 2.12 -18.50 19.97
C VAL A 97 1.63 -19.73 19.20
N ARG A 98 2.05 -20.93 19.62
CA ARG A 98 1.63 -22.22 19.05
C ARG A 98 0.09 -22.32 19.01
N ASP A 99 -0.57 -22.04 20.12
CA ASP A 99 -2.04 -22.14 20.22
C ASP A 99 -2.74 -21.03 19.41
N ASN A 100 -2.17 -19.83 19.36
CA ASN A 100 -2.68 -18.77 18.49
C ASN A 100 -2.63 -19.19 17.00
N LEU A 101 -1.56 -19.85 16.57
CA LEU A 101 -1.42 -20.37 15.20
C LEU A 101 -2.33 -21.60 14.96
N ALA A 102 -2.47 -22.48 15.95
CA ALA A 102 -3.34 -23.66 15.86
C ALA A 102 -4.83 -23.32 15.82
N PHE A 103 -5.23 -22.24 16.47
CA PHE A 103 -6.64 -21.89 16.70
C PHE A 103 -7.51 -21.94 15.42
N PRO A 104 -7.12 -21.28 14.30
CA PRO A 104 -7.93 -21.33 13.09
C PRO A 104 -8.00 -22.72 12.46
N LEU A 105 -6.97 -23.58 12.63
CA LEU A 105 -6.90 -24.92 12.06
C LEU A 105 -7.76 -25.94 12.82
N ARG A 106 -8.01 -25.71 14.12
CA ARG A 106 -8.87 -26.50 14.98
C ARG A 106 -10.37 -26.18 14.79
N SER A 107 -10.69 -25.21 13.91
CA SER A 107 -12.09 -24.90 13.60
C SER A 107 -12.80 -26.12 13.04
N PRO A 108 -14.07 -26.40 13.45
CA PRO A 108 -14.86 -27.51 12.91
C PRO A 108 -14.99 -27.51 11.39
N MET A 109 -14.86 -26.35 10.74
CA MET A 109 -14.92 -26.22 9.28
C MET A 109 -13.66 -26.74 8.59
N ILE A 110 -12.50 -26.70 9.26
CA ILE A 110 -11.20 -27.16 8.73
C ILE A 110 -10.91 -28.57 9.26
N ALA A 111 -11.12 -28.80 10.55
CA ALA A 111 -10.97 -30.09 11.25
C ALA A 111 -9.67 -30.82 10.90
N MET A 112 -8.54 -30.08 10.90
CA MET A 112 -7.23 -30.61 10.55
C MET A 112 -6.70 -31.51 11.68
N PRO A 113 -6.10 -32.69 11.39
CA PRO A 113 -5.44 -33.55 12.39
C PRO A 113 -4.29 -32.84 13.10
N GLU A 114 -4.08 -33.11 14.38
CA GLU A 114 -3.08 -32.43 15.23
C GLU A 114 -1.63 -32.57 14.73
N ASP A 115 -1.29 -33.70 14.11
CA ASP A 115 0.03 -33.90 13.48
C ASP A 115 0.25 -32.97 12.29
N GLN A 116 -0.77 -32.78 11.45
CA GLN A 116 -0.74 -31.83 10.33
C GLN A 116 -0.72 -30.38 10.82
N ILE A 117 -1.48 -30.07 11.91
CA ILE A 117 -1.46 -28.76 12.55
C ILE A 117 -0.03 -28.46 13.04
N ALA A 118 0.61 -29.41 13.72
CA ALA A 118 1.98 -29.22 14.23
C ALA A 118 2.99 -28.97 13.10
N GLN A 119 2.90 -29.73 12.02
CA GLN A 119 3.75 -29.56 10.84
C GLN A 119 3.51 -28.18 10.21
N ARG A 120 2.26 -27.77 9.98
CA ARG A 120 1.91 -26.49 9.38
C ARG A 120 2.36 -25.29 10.20
N ILE A 121 2.25 -25.39 11.54
CA ILE A 121 2.76 -24.36 12.46
C ILE A 121 4.28 -24.24 12.36
N ALA A 122 5.01 -25.37 12.31
CA ALA A 122 6.46 -25.36 12.19
C ALA A 122 6.90 -24.69 10.89
N GLU A 123 6.29 -25.04 9.74
CA GLU A 123 6.56 -24.42 8.44
C GLU A 123 6.36 -22.88 8.48
N VAL A 124 5.22 -22.43 9.01
CA VAL A 124 4.90 -21.00 9.07
C VAL A 124 5.79 -20.27 10.08
N ALA A 125 6.12 -20.90 11.21
CA ALA A 125 7.01 -20.32 12.20
C ALA A 125 8.43 -20.09 11.65
N GLU A 126 8.96 -21.03 10.84
CA GLU A 126 10.26 -20.88 10.16
C GLU A 126 10.21 -19.73 9.15
N VAL A 127 9.17 -19.66 8.30
CA VAL A 127 8.97 -18.57 7.35
C VAL A 127 8.98 -17.21 8.04
N LEU A 128 8.32 -17.10 9.19
CA LEU A 128 8.22 -15.87 9.98
C LEU A 128 9.39 -15.65 10.95
N LYS A 129 10.37 -16.57 11.01
CA LYS A 129 11.53 -16.52 11.91
C LYS A 129 11.17 -16.42 13.41
N ILE A 130 10.12 -17.15 13.82
CA ILE A 130 9.63 -17.19 15.20
C ILE A 130 9.58 -18.61 15.83
N PRO A 131 10.30 -19.64 15.35
CA PRO A 131 10.18 -21.00 15.92
C PRO A 131 10.55 -21.04 17.41
N HIS A 132 11.51 -20.21 17.85
CA HIS A 132 11.97 -20.08 19.24
C HIS A 132 10.93 -19.39 20.16
N LYS A 133 9.83 -18.87 19.63
CA LYS A 133 8.77 -18.19 20.38
C LYS A 133 7.49 -19.02 20.52
N LEU A 134 7.41 -20.19 19.90
CA LEU A 134 6.18 -20.99 19.82
C LEU A 134 5.53 -21.25 21.19
N ASP A 135 6.33 -21.46 22.23
CA ASP A 135 5.84 -21.79 23.55
C ASP A 135 5.68 -20.56 24.48
N ASN A 136 6.00 -19.37 23.97
CA ASN A 136 5.77 -18.11 24.69
C ASN A 136 4.28 -17.71 24.64
N LYS A 137 3.78 -17.10 25.71
CA LYS A 137 2.45 -16.43 25.68
C LYS A 137 2.50 -15.19 24.81
N ALA A 138 1.36 -14.87 24.18
CA ALA A 138 1.24 -13.67 23.36
C ALA A 138 1.59 -12.37 24.11
N THR A 139 1.31 -12.31 25.40
CA THR A 139 1.64 -11.17 26.28
C THR A 139 3.14 -10.98 26.55
N ALA A 140 3.97 -11.96 26.25
CA ALA A 140 5.42 -11.91 26.45
C ALA A 140 6.19 -11.53 25.15
N LEU A 141 5.47 -11.13 24.09
CA LEU A 141 6.03 -10.79 22.80
C LEU A 141 6.25 -9.29 22.65
N SER A 142 7.27 -8.89 21.90
CA SER A 142 7.43 -7.54 21.37
C SER A 142 6.36 -7.24 20.30
N GLY A 143 6.15 -5.96 19.98
CA GLY A 143 5.20 -5.56 18.95
C GLY A 143 5.44 -6.23 17.60
N GLY A 144 6.69 -6.34 17.17
CA GLY A 144 7.05 -7.01 15.92
C GLY A 144 6.83 -8.53 15.97
N GLU A 145 7.05 -9.18 17.09
CA GLU A 145 6.75 -10.61 17.26
C GLU A 145 5.23 -10.85 17.26
N MET A 146 4.45 -9.99 17.94
CA MET A 146 2.98 -10.03 17.87
C MET A 146 2.48 -9.87 16.43
N GLN A 147 3.07 -8.98 15.66
CA GLN A 147 2.72 -8.79 14.25
C GLN A 147 3.00 -10.04 13.41
N ARG A 148 4.19 -10.65 13.59
CA ARG A 148 4.54 -11.91 12.90
C ARG A 148 3.54 -13.02 13.24
N VAL A 149 3.14 -13.14 14.50
CA VAL A 149 2.13 -14.14 14.92
C VAL A 149 0.77 -13.83 14.30
N SER A 150 0.36 -12.56 14.22
CA SER A 150 -0.89 -12.14 13.57
C SER A 150 -0.91 -12.51 12.08
N ILE A 151 0.19 -12.24 11.37
CA ILE A 151 0.37 -12.67 9.97
C ILE A 151 0.37 -14.20 9.88
N GLY A 152 1.07 -14.88 10.80
CA GLY A 152 1.12 -16.34 10.86
C GLY A 152 -0.26 -16.99 10.98
N ARG A 153 -1.15 -16.41 11.77
CA ARG A 153 -2.55 -16.88 11.88
C ARG A 153 -3.33 -16.86 10.56
N ALA A 154 -3.00 -15.92 9.68
CA ALA A 154 -3.53 -15.89 8.33
C ALA A 154 -2.86 -16.95 7.45
N LEU A 155 -1.52 -17.06 7.51
CA LEU A 155 -0.74 -17.97 6.65
C LEU A 155 -1.00 -19.45 6.92
N VAL A 156 -1.25 -19.86 8.18
CA VAL A 156 -1.52 -21.28 8.50
C VAL A 156 -2.78 -21.78 7.80
N ARG A 157 -3.78 -20.92 7.56
CA ARG A 157 -5.04 -21.30 6.93
C ARG A 157 -4.93 -21.58 5.42
N ASN A 158 -3.93 -20.99 4.76
CA ASN A 158 -3.79 -21.03 3.30
C ASN A 158 -5.08 -20.66 2.56
N PRO A 159 -5.65 -19.47 2.80
CA PRO A 159 -6.91 -19.03 2.20
C PRO A 159 -6.71 -18.65 0.73
N ARG A 160 -7.81 -18.46 0.01
CA ARG A 160 -7.77 -17.95 -1.38
C ARG A 160 -7.24 -16.53 -1.46
N ILE A 161 -7.55 -15.69 -0.45
CA ILE A 161 -7.21 -14.27 -0.43
C ILE A 161 -6.74 -13.87 0.95
N TYR A 162 -5.63 -13.13 1.00
CA TYR A 162 -5.13 -12.47 2.21
C TYR A 162 -5.54 -11.01 2.21
N LEU A 163 -6.26 -10.59 3.24
CA LEU A 163 -6.68 -9.20 3.47
C LEU A 163 -5.87 -8.62 4.62
N MET A 164 -5.13 -7.53 4.38
CA MET A 164 -4.21 -6.96 5.37
C MET A 164 -4.52 -5.48 5.61
N ASP A 165 -4.98 -5.14 6.81
CA ASP A 165 -5.36 -3.77 7.20
C ASP A 165 -4.23 -3.11 7.97
N GLU A 166 -3.42 -2.27 7.30
CA GLU A 166 -2.27 -1.53 7.83
C GLU A 166 -1.35 -2.38 8.76
N PRO A 167 -0.94 -3.60 8.35
CA PRO A 167 -0.31 -4.54 9.27
C PRO A 167 1.07 -4.10 9.76
N LEU A 168 1.72 -3.12 9.16
CA LEU A 168 3.06 -2.66 9.54
C LEU A 168 3.06 -1.27 10.19
N SER A 169 1.91 -0.62 10.34
CA SER A 169 1.80 0.78 10.77
C SER A 169 2.30 1.03 12.21
N SER A 170 2.18 0.03 13.10
CA SER A 170 2.56 0.14 14.51
C SER A 170 4.03 -0.21 14.81
N LEU A 171 4.83 -0.50 13.77
CA LEU A 171 6.22 -0.96 13.91
C LEU A 171 7.22 0.18 13.72
N ASP A 172 8.40 0.05 14.35
CA ASP A 172 9.52 0.93 14.08
C ASP A 172 10.04 0.80 12.63
N ALA A 173 10.80 1.79 12.17
CA ALA A 173 11.21 1.90 10.76
C ALA A 173 12.06 0.71 10.29
N LYS A 174 12.97 0.20 11.13
CA LYS A 174 13.85 -0.93 10.77
C LYS A 174 13.05 -2.22 10.62
N LEU A 175 12.23 -2.54 11.62
CA LEU A 175 11.41 -3.75 11.61
C LEU A 175 10.38 -3.72 10.48
N ARG A 176 9.80 -2.53 10.19
CA ARG A 176 8.90 -2.34 9.05
C ARG A 176 9.60 -2.62 7.72
N ALA A 177 10.85 -2.15 7.55
CA ALA A 177 11.64 -2.43 6.35
C ALA A 177 11.90 -3.93 6.18
N ASP A 178 12.30 -4.62 7.25
CA ASP A 178 12.56 -6.06 7.23
C ASP A 178 11.30 -6.86 6.89
N LEU A 179 10.17 -6.52 7.51
CA LEU A 179 8.90 -7.22 7.28
C LEU A 179 8.31 -6.96 5.89
N ARG A 180 8.53 -5.79 5.28
CA ARG A 180 8.15 -5.56 3.88
C ARG A 180 8.83 -6.54 2.92
N VAL A 181 10.15 -6.70 3.08
CA VAL A 181 10.92 -7.66 2.27
C VAL A 181 10.40 -9.08 2.48
N GLU A 182 10.12 -9.45 3.73
CA GLU A 182 9.62 -10.77 4.09
C GLU A 182 8.22 -11.05 3.54
N LEU A 183 7.29 -10.09 3.66
CA LEU A 183 5.93 -10.21 3.10
C LEU A 183 5.95 -10.34 1.57
N LYS A 184 6.81 -9.57 0.89
CA LYS A 184 6.98 -9.69 -0.56
C LYS A 184 7.48 -11.07 -0.95
N ARG A 185 8.46 -11.63 -0.20
CA ARG A 185 8.95 -12.98 -0.42
C ARG A 185 7.87 -14.02 -0.19
N ILE A 186 7.13 -13.92 0.93
CA ILE A 186 6.01 -14.82 1.25
C ILE A 186 4.97 -14.82 0.13
N HIS A 187 4.61 -13.64 -0.38
CA HIS A 187 3.69 -13.53 -1.52
C HIS A 187 4.24 -14.25 -2.76
N GLN A 188 5.53 -14.05 -3.10
CA GLN A 188 6.16 -14.70 -4.25
C GLN A 188 6.21 -16.23 -4.09
N ASP A 189 6.54 -16.71 -2.89
CA ASP A 189 6.63 -18.15 -2.59
C ASP A 189 5.26 -18.83 -2.60
N LEU A 190 4.21 -18.13 -2.14
CA LEU A 190 2.84 -18.63 -2.11
C LEU A 190 2.12 -18.47 -3.45
N GLY A 191 2.43 -17.44 -4.23
CA GLY A 191 1.68 -17.06 -5.43
C GLY A 191 0.22 -16.70 -5.15
N ALA A 192 -0.15 -16.36 -3.92
CA ALA A 192 -1.52 -16.12 -3.49
C ALA A 192 -1.95 -14.66 -3.75
N THR A 193 -3.26 -14.43 -3.78
CA THR A 193 -3.84 -13.09 -3.95
C THR A 193 -3.82 -12.32 -2.63
N PHE A 194 -3.18 -11.14 -2.63
CA PHE A 194 -3.09 -10.25 -1.46
C PHE A 194 -3.79 -8.93 -1.75
N LEU A 195 -4.65 -8.50 -0.84
CA LEU A 195 -5.15 -7.13 -0.79
C LEU A 195 -4.65 -6.47 0.50
N TYR A 196 -3.80 -5.50 0.33
CA TYR A 196 -3.09 -4.81 1.40
C TYR A 196 -3.52 -3.35 1.45
N VAL A 197 -3.77 -2.84 2.61
CA VAL A 197 -4.16 -1.43 2.84
C VAL A 197 -3.07 -0.72 3.60
N THR A 198 -2.71 0.46 3.14
CA THR A 198 -1.73 1.32 3.81
C THR A 198 -1.93 2.79 3.45
N HIS A 199 -1.29 3.66 4.22
CA HIS A 199 -1.05 5.07 3.88
C HIS A 199 0.43 5.33 3.53
N ASP A 200 1.29 4.31 3.62
CA ASP A 200 2.73 4.40 3.33
C ASP A 200 2.99 4.11 1.84
N GLN A 201 3.44 5.15 1.12
CA GLN A 201 3.78 5.04 -0.30
C GLN A 201 4.95 4.09 -0.59
N ILE A 202 5.91 3.94 0.37
CA ILE A 202 7.05 3.03 0.18
C ILE A 202 6.56 1.59 0.15
N GLU A 203 5.58 1.25 0.99
CA GLU A 203 4.94 -0.06 0.98
C GLU A 203 4.26 -0.32 -0.38
N ALA A 204 3.48 0.66 -0.89
CA ALA A 204 2.83 0.57 -2.18
C ALA A 204 3.83 0.39 -3.33
N MET A 205 4.90 1.20 -3.36
CA MET A 205 5.88 1.15 -4.45
C MET A 205 6.77 -0.10 -4.44
N THR A 206 7.04 -0.67 -3.25
CA THR A 206 8.02 -1.78 -3.13
C THR A 206 7.39 -3.16 -3.17
N MET A 207 6.15 -3.32 -2.68
CA MET A 207 5.52 -4.63 -2.57
C MET A 207 4.49 -4.90 -3.67
N ALA A 208 3.77 -3.87 -4.13
CA ALA A 208 2.62 -4.06 -4.98
C ALA A 208 2.96 -4.50 -6.40
N THR A 209 2.11 -5.37 -6.97
CA THR A 209 1.98 -5.56 -8.42
C THR A 209 1.03 -4.53 -9.01
N HIS A 210 0.01 -4.14 -8.25
CA HIS A 210 -0.96 -3.10 -8.59
C HIS A 210 -1.25 -2.20 -7.38
N VAL A 211 -1.45 -0.92 -7.64
CA VAL A 211 -1.84 0.07 -6.64
C VAL A 211 -3.19 0.67 -6.99
N GLY A 212 -4.09 0.72 -6.03
CA GLY A 212 -5.34 1.47 -6.11
C GLY A 212 -5.26 2.73 -5.25
N VAL A 213 -5.36 3.90 -5.85
CA VAL A 213 -5.37 5.17 -5.12
C VAL A 213 -6.81 5.56 -4.81
N LEU A 214 -7.11 5.67 -3.52
CA LEU A 214 -8.45 6.02 -3.01
C LEU A 214 -8.48 7.45 -2.50
N ASP A 215 -9.56 8.14 -2.79
CA ASP A 215 -9.90 9.45 -2.22
C ASP A 215 -11.39 9.55 -1.95
N GLN A 216 -11.76 10.01 -0.76
CA GLN A 216 -13.15 10.28 -0.36
C GLN A 216 -14.15 9.18 -0.78
N GLY A 217 -13.78 7.92 -0.57
CA GLY A 217 -14.61 6.76 -0.89
C GLY A 217 -14.65 6.36 -2.38
N ARG A 218 -13.84 6.96 -3.23
CA ARG A 218 -13.74 6.66 -4.66
C ARG A 218 -12.38 6.09 -5.02
N LEU A 219 -12.35 5.17 -5.96
CA LEU A 219 -11.12 4.72 -6.61
C LEU A 219 -10.76 5.74 -7.70
N VAL A 220 -9.67 6.48 -7.49
CA VAL A 220 -9.22 7.55 -8.40
C VAL A 220 -8.39 6.99 -9.55
N GLN A 221 -7.48 6.06 -9.24
CA GLN A 221 -6.64 5.38 -10.23
C GLN A 221 -6.29 3.98 -9.76
N PHE A 222 -6.20 3.04 -10.70
CA PHE A 222 -5.74 1.68 -10.47
C PHE A 222 -4.77 1.29 -11.59
N GLY A 223 -3.61 0.74 -11.25
CA GLY A 223 -2.60 0.33 -12.23
C GLY A 223 -1.32 -0.17 -11.55
N SER A 224 -0.27 -0.44 -12.33
CA SER A 224 1.03 -0.78 -11.77
C SER A 224 1.63 0.40 -11.00
N PRO A 225 2.50 0.16 -9.99
CA PRO A 225 3.17 1.24 -9.26
C PRO A 225 3.88 2.23 -10.19
N ARG A 226 4.55 1.72 -11.22
CA ARG A 226 5.25 2.53 -12.21
C ARG A 226 4.29 3.41 -13.02
N GLU A 227 3.20 2.83 -13.50
CA GLU A 227 2.19 3.56 -14.27
C GLU A 227 1.59 4.72 -13.47
N ILE A 228 1.21 4.48 -12.21
CA ILE A 228 0.63 5.52 -11.36
C ILE A 228 1.67 6.62 -11.04
N TYR A 229 2.94 6.25 -10.91
CA TYR A 229 4.02 7.20 -10.66
C TYR A 229 4.33 8.06 -11.88
N GLU A 230 4.50 7.43 -13.06
CA GLU A 230 4.88 8.11 -14.31
C GLU A 230 3.68 8.83 -14.96
N ASN A 231 2.47 8.24 -14.88
CA ASN A 231 1.25 8.72 -15.54
C ASN A 231 0.08 8.91 -14.57
N PRO A 232 0.23 9.77 -13.54
CA PRO A 232 -0.87 10.04 -12.62
C PRO A 232 -2.01 10.77 -13.36
N VAL A 233 -3.25 10.34 -13.12
CA VAL A 233 -4.45 10.96 -13.75
C VAL A 233 -4.76 12.34 -13.19
N SER A 234 -4.17 12.74 -12.05
CA SER A 234 -4.44 14.03 -11.43
C SER A 234 -3.27 14.46 -10.52
N THR A 235 -3.27 15.76 -10.16
CA THR A 235 -2.37 16.33 -9.14
C THR A 235 -2.50 15.61 -7.80
N TYR A 236 -3.71 15.17 -7.46
CA TYR A 236 -3.96 14.37 -6.26
C TYR A 236 -3.15 13.08 -6.27
N VAL A 237 -3.27 12.28 -7.34
CA VAL A 237 -2.52 11.01 -7.48
C VAL A 237 -1.02 11.27 -7.54
N ALA A 238 -0.58 12.28 -8.31
CA ALA A 238 0.82 12.66 -8.44
C ALA A 238 1.47 12.97 -7.09
N SER A 239 0.74 13.62 -6.18
CA SER A 239 1.23 13.98 -4.84
C SER A 239 1.18 12.85 -3.81
N ARG A 240 0.53 11.70 -4.12
CA ARG A 240 0.48 10.55 -3.21
C ARG A 240 1.69 9.64 -3.31
N LEU A 241 2.45 9.70 -4.40
CA LEU A 241 3.61 8.86 -4.64
C LEU A 241 4.85 9.71 -4.94
N GLY A 242 5.96 9.33 -4.32
CA GLY A 242 7.27 9.97 -4.46
C GLY A 242 7.72 10.70 -3.20
N GLN A 243 9.01 10.50 -2.82
CA GLN A 243 9.70 11.21 -1.75
C GLN A 243 11.06 11.69 -2.27
N PRO A 244 11.24 13.02 -2.33
CA PRO A 244 10.31 14.11 -2.00
C PRO A 244 9.04 14.11 -2.88
N HIS A 245 7.99 14.80 -2.41
CA HIS A 245 6.77 14.96 -3.21
C HIS A 245 7.05 15.72 -4.51
N ILE A 246 6.21 15.48 -5.52
CA ILE A 246 6.22 16.23 -6.77
C ILE A 246 6.07 17.73 -6.52
N ASN A 247 6.83 18.55 -7.22
CA ASN A 247 6.67 20.00 -7.20
C ASN A 247 5.50 20.38 -8.11
N LEU A 248 4.48 21.01 -7.57
CA LEU A 248 3.34 21.56 -8.31
C LEU A 248 3.49 23.09 -8.38
N LEU A 249 3.68 23.62 -9.59
CA LEU A 249 3.88 25.03 -9.85
C LEU A 249 2.88 25.53 -10.89
N PRO A 250 2.61 26.85 -10.99
CA PRO A 250 1.85 27.40 -12.09
C PRO A 250 2.49 27.04 -13.45
N ALA A 251 1.68 26.68 -14.42
CA ALA A 251 2.16 26.28 -15.76
C ALA A 251 3.01 27.35 -16.45
N THR A 252 2.82 28.62 -16.07
CA THR A 252 3.53 29.79 -16.61
C THR A 252 4.97 29.96 -16.15
N VAL A 253 5.39 29.18 -15.14
CA VAL A 253 6.76 29.27 -14.56
C VAL A 253 7.82 28.81 -15.56
N PHE A 254 7.53 27.80 -16.34
CA PHE A 254 8.45 27.29 -17.36
C PHE A 254 7.82 27.46 -18.77
N PRO A 255 8.69 27.72 -19.79
CA PRO A 255 8.22 27.82 -21.17
C PRO A 255 7.72 26.47 -21.70
N GLY A 256 6.85 26.50 -22.74
CA GLY A 256 6.40 25.28 -23.43
C GLY A 256 5.17 24.60 -22.84
N ALA A 257 4.40 25.29 -21.96
CA ALA A 257 3.15 24.78 -21.43
C ALA A 257 2.13 24.51 -22.55
N PRO A 258 1.51 23.31 -22.60
CA PRO A 258 0.41 23.03 -23.51
C PRO A 258 -0.79 23.95 -23.27
N PRO A 259 -1.65 24.16 -24.29
CA PRO A 259 -2.91 24.87 -24.10
C PRO A 259 -3.75 24.27 -22.95
N ASN A 260 -4.44 25.12 -22.20
CA ASN A 260 -5.28 24.75 -21.05
C ASN A 260 -4.52 24.21 -19.81
N SER A 261 -3.18 24.21 -19.82
CA SER A 261 -2.39 23.88 -18.63
C SER A 261 -2.50 24.98 -17.58
N ALA A 262 -2.91 24.63 -16.36
CA ALA A 262 -2.90 25.52 -15.21
C ALA A 262 -1.68 25.26 -14.29
N GLN A 263 -1.24 24.02 -14.22
CA GLN A 263 -0.11 23.60 -13.36
C GLN A 263 0.87 22.70 -14.13
N ILE A 264 2.15 22.83 -13.74
CA ILE A 264 3.22 21.90 -14.10
C ILE A 264 3.61 21.10 -12.85
N GLY A 265 3.69 19.78 -13.01
CA GLY A 265 4.22 18.86 -11.99
C GLY A 265 5.62 18.41 -12.38
N LEU A 266 6.57 18.60 -11.45
CA LEU A 266 7.96 18.21 -11.65
C LEU A 266 8.38 17.23 -10.54
N ARG A 267 8.72 16.01 -10.92
CA ARG A 267 9.37 15.09 -9.98
C ARG A 267 10.74 15.66 -9.61
N PRO A 268 11.18 15.56 -8.34
CA PRO A 268 12.49 16.07 -7.92
C PRO A 268 13.67 15.58 -8.76
N GLU A 269 13.62 14.32 -9.20
CA GLU A 269 14.62 13.69 -10.09
C GLU A 269 14.51 14.14 -11.55
N HIS A 270 13.42 14.79 -11.95
CA HIS A 270 13.21 15.34 -13.30
C HIS A 270 13.47 16.84 -13.40
N ILE A 271 14.28 17.37 -12.50
CA ILE A 271 14.77 18.75 -12.55
C ILE A 271 16.26 18.70 -12.86
N PHE A 272 16.61 19.04 -14.10
CA PHE A 272 18.01 19.10 -14.53
C PHE A 272 18.68 20.37 -13.99
N ILE A 273 19.90 20.21 -13.46
CA ILE A 273 20.74 21.31 -12.96
C ILE A 273 21.83 21.57 -13.99
N GLY A 274 21.98 22.83 -14.41
CA GLY A 274 23.02 23.26 -15.36
C GLY A 274 22.52 24.26 -16.40
N GLU A 275 21.26 24.19 -16.79
CA GLU A 275 20.65 25.01 -17.84
C GLU A 275 19.26 25.51 -17.43
N GLY A 276 18.77 26.61 -17.99
CA GLY A 276 17.41 27.10 -17.86
C GLY A 276 17.27 28.32 -16.97
N LEU A 277 16.32 28.30 -16.03
CA LEU A 277 15.98 29.43 -15.17
C LEU A 277 16.86 29.47 -13.92
N ASP A 278 17.17 30.69 -13.45
CA ASP A 278 17.98 30.90 -12.26
C ASP A 278 17.14 30.61 -10.98
N ALA A 279 17.60 29.65 -10.19
CA ALA A 279 17.02 29.29 -8.90
C ALA A 279 18.08 29.37 -7.80
N THR A 280 17.71 29.88 -6.63
CA THR A 280 18.62 30.04 -5.50
C THR A 280 18.43 28.91 -4.50
N ILE A 281 19.53 28.30 -4.03
CA ILE A 281 19.51 27.29 -2.98
C ILE A 281 19.16 27.96 -1.65
N HIS A 282 18.03 27.58 -1.08
CA HIS A 282 17.59 28.03 0.22
C HIS A 282 18.11 27.12 1.36
N ARG A 283 18.05 25.80 1.16
CA ARG A 283 18.47 24.79 2.14
C ARG A 283 18.99 23.53 1.44
N ILE A 284 19.92 22.84 2.11
CA ILE A 284 20.47 21.57 1.66
C ILE A 284 20.26 20.53 2.77
N GLU A 285 19.82 19.33 2.37
CA GLU A 285 19.71 18.17 3.27
C GLU A 285 20.56 17.02 2.70
N HIS A 286 21.60 16.65 3.45
CA HIS A 286 22.45 15.49 3.10
C HIS A 286 21.84 14.22 3.69
N LEU A 287 21.42 13.27 2.85
CA LEU A 287 20.74 12.05 3.25
C LEU A 287 21.66 10.80 3.20
N GLY A 288 22.92 11.01 2.80
CA GLY A 288 23.93 9.96 2.70
C GLY A 288 24.04 9.39 1.29
N ASP A 289 22.96 8.86 0.72
CA ASP A 289 22.88 8.33 -0.65
C ASP A 289 22.56 9.39 -1.70
N GLN A 290 21.96 10.50 -1.29
CA GLN A 290 21.59 11.63 -2.14
C GLN A 290 21.60 12.94 -1.34
N THR A 291 21.70 14.06 -2.02
CA THR A 291 21.52 15.39 -1.45
C THR A 291 20.24 16.03 -1.99
N ARG A 292 19.40 16.52 -1.07
CA ARG A 292 18.16 17.21 -1.41
C ARG A 292 18.40 18.71 -1.35
N LEU A 293 18.06 19.40 -2.45
CA LEU A 293 18.16 20.86 -2.57
C LEU A 293 16.78 21.47 -2.51
N HIS A 294 16.58 22.39 -1.57
CA HIS A 294 15.41 23.25 -1.52
C HIS A 294 15.75 24.56 -2.23
N LEU A 295 15.05 24.81 -3.34
CA LEU A 295 15.31 25.93 -4.23
C LEU A 295 14.18 26.96 -4.17
N THR A 296 14.54 28.22 -4.42
CA THR A 296 13.59 29.31 -4.66
C THR A 296 13.72 29.77 -6.10
N LEU A 297 12.62 29.75 -6.87
CA LEU A 297 12.51 30.21 -8.25
C LEU A 297 11.47 31.33 -8.31
N GLY A 298 11.92 32.60 -8.28
CA GLY A 298 11.02 33.73 -8.09
C GLY A 298 10.22 33.60 -6.78
N PRO A 299 8.87 33.65 -6.80
CA PRO A 299 8.04 33.47 -5.61
C PRO A 299 7.81 31.99 -5.23
N HIS A 300 8.32 31.04 -6.00
CA HIS A 300 8.00 29.61 -5.87
C HIS A 300 9.13 28.85 -5.19
N SER A 301 8.77 27.90 -4.32
CA SER A 301 9.68 26.93 -3.73
C SER A 301 9.55 25.59 -4.44
N LEU A 302 10.67 24.90 -4.65
CA LEU A 302 10.72 23.57 -5.23
C LEU A 302 11.87 22.75 -4.63
N VAL A 303 11.78 21.43 -4.80
CA VAL A 303 12.78 20.50 -4.29
C VAL A 303 13.34 19.68 -5.45
N THR A 304 14.67 19.56 -5.50
CA THR A 304 15.34 18.63 -6.44
C THR A 304 16.38 17.78 -5.72
N LEU A 305 16.92 16.82 -6.44
CA LEU A 305 17.93 15.88 -5.95
C LEU A 305 19.24 16.14 -6.69
N THR A 306 20.36 15.92 -6.01
CA THR A 306 21.69 15.97 -6.60
C THR A 306 22.60 14.92 -5.95
N ASP A 307 23.78 14.75 -6.51
CA ASP A 307 24.81 13.85 -6.02
C ASP A 307 25.13 14.10 -4.54
N PRO A 308 25.32 13.04 -3.71
CA PRO A 308 25.63 13.17 -2.30
C PRO A 308 26.91 13.94 -2.01
N HIS A 309 27.85 13.95 -2.95
CA HIS A 309 29.15 14.65 -2.83
C HIS A 309 29.16 16.03 -3.48
N SER A 310 27.98 16.58 -3.80
CA SER A 310 27.86 17.92 -4.38
C SER A 310 28.46 18.98 -3.44
N SER A 311 29.29 19.87 -3.99
CA SER A 311 29.90 21.00 -3.28
C SER A 311 29.02 22.27 -3.24
N LEU A 312 27.74 22.16 -3.53
CA LEU A 312 26.78 23.24 -3.53
C LEU A 312 26.56 23.78 -2.12
N THR A 313 26.32 25.09 -2.01
CA THR A 313 26.11 25.79 -0.74
C THR A 313 24.82 26.62 -0.72
N PRO A 314 24.17 26.80 0.44
CA PRO A 314 23.03 27.68 0.55
C PRO A 314 23.40 29.11 0.08
N GLY A 315 22.47 29.80 -0.59
CA GLY A 315 22.66 31.11 -1.19
C GLY A 315 23.22 31.07 -2.62
N GLN A 316 23.75 29.96 -3.07
CA GLN A 316 24.23 29.80 -4.45
C GLN A 316 23.04 29.74 -5.43
N THR A 317 23.20 30.41 -6.58
CA THR A 317 22.27 30.37 -7.71
C THR A 317 22.71 29.31 -8.72
N LEU A 318 21.77 28.49 -9.15
CA LEU A 318 21.95 27.51 -10.21
C LEU A 318 20.88 27.68 -11.29
N LYS A 319 21.21 27.21 -12.49
CA LYS A 319 20.25 27.11 -13.58
C LYS A 319 19.53 25.77 -13.52
N ILE A 320 18.20 25.79 -13.67
CA ILE A 320 17.37 24.57 -13.67
C ILE A 320 16.42 24.58 -14.86
N ARG A 321 16.18 23.39 -15.41
CA ARG A 321 15.13 23.16 -16.40
C ARG A 321 14.32 21.90 -16.08
N PRO A 322 13.05 21.85 -16.46
CA PRO A 322 12.24 20.64 -16.32
C PRO A 322 12.66 19.57 -17.33
N GLU A 323 12.66 18.31 -16.86
CA GLU A 323 12.68 17.12 -17.71
C GLU A 323 11.39 16.35 -17.47
N ASN A 324 10.78 15.79 -18.51
CA ASN A 324 9.53 15.01 -18.43
C ASN A 324 8.43 15.67 -17.58
N PRO A 325 8.06 16.93 -17.84
CA PRO A 325 7.06 17.61 -17.04
C PRO A 325 5.67 16.96 -17.19
N LEU A 326 4.92 16.94 -16.10
CA LEU A 326 3.52 16.54 -16.06
C LEU A 326 2.64 17.79 -16.09
N TRP A 327 1.69 17.85 -17.00
CA TRP A 327 0.82 19.01 -17.14
C TRP A 327 -0.59 18.71 -16.64
N PHE A 328 -1.18 19.66 -15.94
CA PHE A 328 -2.50 19.51 -15.34
C PHE A 328 -3.36 20.74 -15.64
N ASP A 329 -4.67 20.51 -15.84
CA ASP A 329 -5.67 21.55 -16.03
C ASP A 329 -6.01 22.28 -14.70
N ALA A 330 -6.96 23.22 -14.77
CA ALA A 330 -7.41 23.97 -13.60
C ALA A 330 -8.16 23.10 -12.56
N ALA A 331 -8.71 21.97 -12.96
CA ALA A 331 -9.34 21.00 -12.06
C ALA A 331 -8.31 20.02 -11.45
N GLY A 332 -7.06 20.08 -11.89
CA GLY A 332 -5.99 19.18 -11.46
C GLY A 332 -5.94 17.85 -12.21
N ASN A 333 -6.67 17.72 -13.32
CA ASN A 333 -6.60 16.52 -14.15
C ASN A 333 -5.40 16.56 -15.09
N ARG A 334 -4.85 15.41 -15.41
CA ARG A 334 -3.73 15.24 -16.34
C ARG A 334 -4.17 15.62 -17.76
N ILE A 335 -3.30 16.39 -18.48
CA ILE A 335 -3.46 16.78 -19.88
C ILE A 335 -2.54 15.95 -20.76
#